data_dd55c685a473171e34e9933ddaaa4a27
#
_entry.id   dd55c685a473171e34e9933ddaaa4a27
#
_cell.length_a   1.000
_cell.length_b   1.000
_cell.length_c   1.000
_cell.angle_alpha   90.00
_cell.angle_beta   90.00
_cell.angle_gamma   90.00
#
_symmetry.space_group_name_H-M   'P 1'
#
loop_
_entity.id
_entity.type
_entity.pdbx_description
1 polymer ?
#
loop_
_entity_poly.entity_id
_entity_poly.type
_entity_poly.pdbx_seq_one_letter_code
_entity_poly.pdbx_strand_id
1 'polypeptide(L)'
;MRGRTGFKRAVIPLIVILIAAAAVISLYKLRVIPHRQCSGEDFGIAPYVSAVDMDGDGIDDQTDILQSVREYIATKPKYKSKYYDTGYPDDGYGVCTDVAAQGLKGAGYDLMELVNADVLTNRDNYNIEAVDKNIDFRRVRNLAVYFKNNCIALTTDLSRIEE
;
A
#
# COMPACT_ATOMS: atom_id res chain seq x y z
N MET A 1 62.00 -14.92 22.80
CA MET A 1 60.87 -13.95 22.79
C MET A 1 60.23 -13.76 21.40
N ARG A 2 59.78 -14.82 20.72
CA ARG A 2 59.33 -14.75 19.31
C ARG A 2 57.82 -15.02 19.10
N GLY A 3 57.04 -15.23 20.17
CA GLY A 3 55.63 -15.67 20.08
C GLY A 3 54.54 -14.59 20.08
N ARG A 4 54.85 -13.38 20.53
CA ARG A 4 53.80 -12.34 20.75
C ARG A 4 53.40 -11.51 19.51
N THR A 5 54.27 -11.46 18.50
CA THR A 5 54.02 -10.67 17.30
C THR A 5 53.18 -11.43 16.25
N GLY A 6 53.32 -12.77 16.21
CA GLY A 6 52.51 -13.60 15.29
C GLY A 6 51.05 -13.69 15.70
N PHE A 7 50.77 -13.77 17.01
CA PHE A 7 49.40 -13.82 17.54
C PHE A 7 48.62 -12.51 17.24
N LYS A 8 49.25 -11.35 17.45
CA LYS A 8 48.62 -10.06 17.13
C LYS A 8 48.32 -9.89 15.63
N ARG A 9 49.18 -10.43 14.75
CA ARG A 9 48.99 -10.36 13.30
C ARG A 9 47.80 -11.15 12.79
N ALA A 10 47.45 -12.25 13.50
CA ALA A 10 46.28 -13.07 13.15
C ALA A 10 44.97 -12.58 13.82
N VAL A 11 45.04 -12.00 15.01
CA VAL A 11 43.88 -11.55 15.79
C VAL A 11 43.24 -10.27 15.21
N ILE A 12 44.07 -9.34 14.75
CA ILE A 12 43.56 -8.06 14.19
C ILE A 12 42.64 -8.30 12.99
N PRO A 13 43.00 -9.07 11.94
CA PRO A 13 42.10 -9.31 10.81
C PRO A 13 40.84 -10.06 11.23
N LEU A 14 40.90 -10.95 12.19
CA LEU A 14 39.72 -11.64 12.70
C LEU A 14 38.74 -10.68 13.37
N ILE A 15 39.23 -9.76 14.18
CA ILE A 15 38.38 -8.73 14.81
C ILE A 15 37.73 -7.83 13.74
N VAL A 16 38.48 -7.42 12.72
CA VAL A 16 37.95 -6.59 11.62
C VAL A 16 36.82 -7.34 10.87
N ILE A 17 37.00 -8.63 10.60
CA ILE A 17 35.98 -9.46 9.96
C ILE A 17 34.73 -9.56 10.82
N LEU A 18 34.88 -9.77 12.14
CA LEU A 18 33.74 -9.85 13.06
C LEU A 18 32.98 -8.53 13.14
N ILE A 19 33.68 -7.39 13.16
CA ILE A 19 33.05 -6.07 13.18
C ILE A 19 32.31 -5.83 11.85
N ALA A 20 32.91 -6.17 10.71
CA ALA A 20 32.28 -6.06 9.42
C ALA A 20 31.02 -6.93 9.31
N ALA A 21 31.09 -8.18 9.77
CA ALA A 21 29.93 -9.08 9.81
C ALA A 21 28.82 -8.55 10.72
N ALA A 22 29.16 -8.04 11.90
CA ALA A 22 28.19 -7.42 12.81
C ALA A 22 27.53 -6.19 12.19
N ALA A 23 28.29 -5.35 11.46
CA ALA A 23 27.77 -4.19 10.75
C ALA A 23 26.78 -4.61 9.65
N VAL A 24 27.13 -5.60 8.82
CA VAL A 24 26.24 -6.13 7.77
C VAL A 24 24.95 -6.69 8.36
N ILE A 25 25.04 -7.49 9.44
CA ILE A 25 23.88 -8.04 10.13
C ILE A 25 23.00 -6.92 10.69
N SER A 26 23.61 -5.87 11.26
CA SER A 26 22.88 -4.72 11.78
C SER A 26 22.16 -3.95 10.66
N LEU A 27 22.82 -3.69 9.54
CA LEU A 27 22.23 -3.03 8.38
C LEU A 27 21.08 -3.86 7.80
N TYR A 28 21.21 -5.18 7.78
CA TYR A 28 20.16 -6.09 7.36
C TYR A 28 18.96 -6.02 8.30
N LYS A 29 19.17 -6.13 9.63
CA LYS A 29 18.09 -6.05 10.64
C LYS A 29 17.39 -4.68 10.65
N LEU A 30 18.12 -3.59 10.41
CA LEU A 30 17.57 -2.23 10.31
C LEU A 30 16.88 -1.96 8.97
N ARG A 31 16.79 -2.96 8.08
CA ARG A 31 16.20 -2.84 6.73
C ARG A 31 16.85 -1.79 5.84
N VAL A 32 18.09 -1.41 6.12
CA VAL A 32 18.89 -0.55 5.24
C VAL A 32 19.32 -1.32 3.99
N ILE A 33 19.62 -2.62 4.15
CA ILE A 33 19.84 -3.54 3.03
C ILE A 33 18.48 -4.12 2.64
N PRO A 34 18.08 -4.02 1.36
CA PRO A 34 16.80 -4.57 0.89
C PRO A 34 16.69 -6.07 1.20
N HIS A 35 15.56 -6.45 1.77
CA HIS A 35 15.22 -7.87 1.95
C HIS A 35 14.67 -8.42 0.63
N ARG A 36 14.82 -9.73 0.41
CA ARG A 36 14.16 -10.40 -0.71
C ARG A 36 12.66 -10.12 -0.61
N GLN A 37 12.08 -9.62 -1.68
CA GLN A 37 10.63 -9.55 -1.82
C GLN A 37 10.13 -10.97 -2.15
N CYS A 38 9.18 -11.44 -1.37
CA CYS A 38 8.50 -12.68 -1.65
C CYS A 38 7.43 -12.45 -2.71
N SER A 39 7.25 -13.40 -3.61
CA SER A 39 6.14 -13.45 -4.55
C SER A 39 5.09 -14.47 -4.07
N GLY A 40 3.91 -14.47 -4.67
CA GLY A 40 2.91 -15.52 -4.45
C GLY A 40 3.44 -16.92 -4.73
N GLU A 41 4.30 -17.08 -5.73
CA GLU A 41 4.93 -18.35 -6.10
C GLU A 41 5.77 -18.95 -4.97
N ASP A 42 6.43 -18.11 -4.16
CA ASP A 42 7.21 -18.58 -2.98
C ASP A 42 6.32 -19.30 -1.95
N PHE A 43 5.01 -19.08 -2.01
CA PHE A 43 3.99 -19.66 -1.12
C PHE A 43 3.03 -20.61 -1.86
N GLY A 44 3.28 -20.92 -3.13
CA GLY A 44 2.39 -21.75 -3.93
C GLY A 44 1.06 -21.08 -4.29
N ILE A 45 0.98 -19.75 -4.19
CA ILE A 45 -0.21 -18.97 -4.55
C ILE A 45 -0.13 -18.65 -6.04
N ALA A 46 -1.08 -19.17 -6.81
CA ALA A 46 -1.19 -18.84 -8.22
C ALA A 46 -1.56 -17.36 -8.42
N PRO A 47 -1.04 -16.70 -9.45
CA PRO A 47 -1.49 -15.36 -9.81
C PRO A 47 -2.99 -15.34 -10.06
N TYR A 48 -3.68 -14.42 -9.44
CA TYR A 48 -5.09 -14.16 -9.76
C TYR A 48 -5.16 -13.05 -10.80
N VAL A 49 -5.94 -13.28 -11.84
CA VAL A 49 -6.23 -12.30 -12.89
C VAL A 49 -7.73 -12.07 -12.89
N SER A 50 -8.16 -10.82 -12.71
CA SER A 50 -9.56 -10.44 -12.80
C SER A 50 -10.07 -10.61 -14.23
N ALA A 51 -11.36 -10.92 -14.37
CA ALA A 51 -12.02 -10.90 -15.69
C ALA A 51 -12.55 -9.49 -16.03
N VAL A 52 -12.35 -8.51 -15.16
CA VAL A 52 -12.82 -7.14 -15.31
C VAL A 52 -11.65 -6.25 -15.71
N ASP A 53 -11.87 -5.43 -16.72
CA ASP A 53 -11.01 -4.40 -17.27
C ASP A 53 -11.94 -3.20 -17.54
N MET A 54 -12.05 -2.31 -16.53
CA MET A 54 -13.07 -1.25 -16.51
C MET A 54 -12.76 -0.12 -17.48
N ASP A 55 -11.48 0.21 -17.68
CA ASP A 55 -11.06 1.27 -18.58
C ASP A 55 -10.75 0.78 -20.01
N GLY A 56 -10.68 -0.56 -20.22
CA GLY A 56 -10.56 -1.18 -21.52
C GLY A 56 -9.15 -1.07 -22.11
N ASP A 57 -8.13 -0.95 -21.30
CA ASP A 57 -6.74 -0.81 -21.74
C ASP A 57 -6.04 -2.16 -22.01
N GLY A 58 -6.67 -3.28 -21.64
CA GLY A 58 -6.18 -4.65 -21.83
C GLY A 58 -5.42 -5.19 -20.63
N ILE A 59 -5.38 -4.46 -19.51
CA ILE A 59 -4.86 -4.91 -18.22
C ILE A 59 -6.06 -5.13 -17.29
N ASP A 60 -6.00 -6.12 -16.44
CA ASP A 60 -7.08 -6.38 -15.48
C ASP A 60 -7.05 -5.38 -14.32
N ASP A 61 -8.25 -5.03 -13.81
CA ASP A 61 -8.42 -4.03 -12.74
C ASP A 61 -7.54 -4.25 -11.51
N GLN A 62 -7.31 -5.51 -11.11
CA GLN A 62 -6.49 -5.77 -9.92
C GLN A 62 -5.02 -5.46 -10.15
N THR A 63 -4.54 -5.74 -11.36
CA THR A 63 -3.18 -5.39 -11.79
C THR A 63 -3.03 -3.87 -11.83
N ASP A 64 -3.99 -3.16 -12.43
CA ASP A 64 -3.98 -1.70 -12.51
C ASP A 64 -4.06 -1.02 -11.16
N ILE A 65 -4.96 -1.48 -10.28
CA ILE A 65 -5.05 -0.96 -8.91
C ILE A 65 -3.71 -1.13 -8.18
N LEU A 66 -3.09 -2.31 -8.28
CA LEU A 66 -1.82 -2.58 -7.62
C LEU A 66 -0.68 -1.72 -8.18
N GLN A 67 -0.62 -1.58 -9.49
CA GLN A 67 0.40 -0.76 -10.16
C GLN A 67 0.24 0.71 -9.78
N SER A 68 -0.96 1.26 -9.88
CA SER A 68 -1.26 2.66 -9.53
C SER A 68 -0.99 2.99 -8.07
N VAL A 69 -1.31 2.07 -7.14
CA VAL A 69 -0.93 2.22 -5.73
C VAL A 69 0.60 2.29 -5.58
N ARG A 70 1.35 1.43 -6.26
CA ARG A 70 2.81 1.42 -6.20
C ARG A 70 3.42 2.70 -6.76
N GLU A 71 2.90 3.18 -7.88
CA GLU A 71 3.31 4.44 -8.51
C GLU A 71 3.04 5.64 -7.58
N TYR A 72 1.85 5.72 -7.00
CA TYR A 72 1.52 6.76 -6.03
C TYR A 72 2.43 6.74 -4.80
N ILE A 73 2.69 5.56 -4.22
CA ILE A 73 3.60 5.43 -3.07
C ILE A 73 5.04 5.79 -3.45
N ALA A 74 5.48 5.51 -4.69
CA ALA A 74 6.81 5.85 -5.16
C ALA A 74 7.05 7.38 -5.20
N THR A 75 5.99 8.20 -5.29
CA THR A 75 6.09 9.66 -5.16
C THR A 75 6.39 10.13 -3.74
N LYS A 76 6.31 9.24 -2.75
CA LYS A 76 6.57 9.48 -1.33
C LYS A 76 5.76 10.64 -0.75
N PRO A 77 4.44 10.66 -0.89
CA PRO A 77 3.61 11.72 -0.37
C PRO A 77 3.77 11.83 1.15
N LYS A 78 3.84 13.06 1.65
CA LYS A 78 3.90 13.31 3.08
C LYS A 78 2.51 13.24 3.69
N TYR A 79 2.39 12.63 4.86
CA TYR A 79 1.09 12.55 5.54
C TYR A 79 0.62 13.91 6.01
N LYS A 80 -0.51 14.38 5.47
CA LYS A 80 -1.19 15.59 5.91
C LYS A 80 -2.66 15.57 5.48
N SER A 81 -3.56 15.74 6.45
CA SER A 81 -4.98 15.95 6.16
C SER A 81 -5.20 17.41 5.77
N LYS A 82 -5.67 17.63 4.54
CA LYS A 82 -6.02 18.94 3.97
C LYS A 82 -7.30 18.79 3.16
N TYR A 83 -8.04 19.87 3.05
CA TYR A 83 -9.11 20.00 2.06
C TYR A 83 -8.52 20.40 0.70
N TYR A 84 -9.08 19.86 -0.37
CA TYR A 84 -8.73 20.17 -1.75
C TYR A 84 -10.00 20.46 -2.54
N ASP A 85 -10.08 21.62 -3.17
CA ASP A 85 -11.24 22.03 -3.98
C ASP A 85 -11.47 21.11 -5.19
N THR A 86 -10.44 20.42 -5.63
CA THR A 86 -10.48 19.41 -6.70
C THR A 86 -10.78 18.01 -6.20
N GLY A 87 -10.87 17.81 -4.87
CA GLY A 87 -11.03 16.53 -4.21
C GLY A 87 -9.73 15.77 -4.03
N TYR A 88 -8.91 15.63 -5.06
CA TYR A 88 -7.65 14.88 -5.03
C TYR A 88 -6.45 15.74 -4.63
N PRO A 89 -5.51 15.23 -3.80
CA PRO A 89 -4.26 15.93 -3.50
C PRO A 89 -3.37 16.11 -4.74
N ASP A 90 -2.78 17.30 -4.88
CA ASP A 90 -1.90 17.69 -5.99
C ASP A 90 -0.56 18.33 -5.54
N ASP A 91 -0.30 18.35 -4.23
CA ASP A 91 0.80 19.10 -3.62
C ASP A 91 1.83 18.24 -2.86
N GLY A 92 1.85 16.94 -3.15
CA GLY A 92 2.77 15.98 -2.51
C GLY A 92 2.42 15.63 -1.07
N TYR A 93 1.19 15.96 -0.63
CA TYR A 93 0.61 15.46 0.62
C TYR A 93 -0.51 14.46 0.33
N GLY A 94 -0.89 13.68 1.36
CA GLY A 94 -2.00 12.75 1.25
C GLY A 94 -2.31 12.06 2.57
N VAL A 95 -3.38 11.29 2.57
CA VAL A 95 -3.80 10.43 3.69
C VAL A 95 -4.04 9.00 3.18
N CYS A 96 -4.33 8.06 4.07
CA CYS A 96 -4.49 6.64 3.69
C CYS A 96 -5.59 6.40 2.64
N THR A 97 -6.68 7.16 2.69
CA THR A 97 -7.76 7.05 1.72
C THR A 97 -7.38 7.53 0.32
N ASP A 98 -6.40 8.44 0.20
CA ASP A 98 -5.89 8.87 -1.10
C ASP A 98 -5.13 7.74 -1.82
N VAL A 99 -4.49 6.84 -1.06
CA VAL A 99 -3.84 5.64 -1.65
C VAL A 99 -4.89 4.74 -2.31
N ALA A 100 -6.02 4.49 -1.63
CA ALA A 100 -7.11 3.69 -2.19
C ALA A 100 -7.74 4.38 -3.40
N ALA A 101 -7.97 5.70 -3.30
CA ALA A 101 -8.57 6.48 -4.37
C ALA A 101 -7.69 6.52 -5.63
N GLN A 102 -6.37 6.67 -5.48
CA GLN A 102 -5.43 6.64 -6.61
C GLN A 102 -5.33 5.25 -7.23
N GLY A 103 -5.33 4.19 -6.40
CA GLY A 103 -5.35 2.82 -6.91
C GLY A 103 -6.57 2.56 -7.78
N LEU A 104 -7.77 2.85 -7.27
CA LEU A 104 -9.02 2.66 -8.00
C LEU A 104 -9.09 3.54 -9.26
N LYS A 105 -8.57 4.76 -9.19
CA LYS A 105 -8.53 5.67 -10.33
C LYS A 105 -7.67 5.13 -11.47
N GLY A 106 -6.59 4.41 -11.17
CA GLY A 106 -5.74 3.76 -12.16
C GLY A 106 -6.46 2.67 -12.95
N ALA A 107 -7.45 2.02 -12.36
CA ALA A 107 -8.30 1.03 -13.02
C ALA A 107 -9.63 1.63 -13.53
N GLY A 108 -9.68 2.96 -13.76
CA GLY A 108 -10.85 3.62 -14.34
C GLY A 108 -11.97 3.98 -13.36
N TYR A 109 -11.83 3.72 -12.04
CA TYR A 109 -12.86 4.03 -11.05
C TYR A 109 -12.59 5.36 -10.37
N ASP A 110 -13.36 6.41 -10.67
CA ASP A 110 -13.31 7.67 -9.93
C ASP A 110 -14.07 7.56 -8.60
N LEU A 111 -13.35 7.27 -7.53
CA LEU A 111 -13.93 7.04 -6.21
C LEU A 111 -14.68 8.28 -5.68
N MET A 112 -14.26 9.48 -6.05
CA MET A 112 -14.95 10.71 -5.66
C MET A 112 -16.37 10.76 -6.25
N GLU A 113 -16.51 10.49 -7.54
CA GLU A 113 -17.82 10.48 -8.22
C GLU A 113 -18.67 9.30 -7.77
N LEU A 114 -18.07 8.11 -7.61
CA LEU A 114 -18.77 6.90 -7.17
C LEU A 114 -19.33 7.04 -5.76
N VAL A 115 -18.55 7.54 -4.80
CA VAL A 115 -19.03 7.79 -3.44
C VAL A 115 -20.08 8.89 -3.40
N ASN A 116 -19.90 9.97 -4.18
CA ASN A 116 -20.89 11.03 -4.27
C ASN A 116 -22.23 10.51 -4.80
N ALA A 117 -22.24 9.69 -5.84
CA ALA A 117 -23.45 9.07 -6.39
C ALA A 117 -24.16 8.18 -5.35
N ASP A 118 -23.40 7.36 -4.63
CA ASP A 118 -23.97 6.48 -3.58
C ASP A 118 -24.52 7.31 -2.40
N VAL A 119 -23.82 8.35 -1.96
CA VAL A 119 -24.29 9.27 -0.92
C VAL A 119 -25.61 9.95 -1.32
N LEU A 120 -25.75 10.38 -2.56
CA LEU A 120 -26.97 11.03 -3.03
C LEU A 120 -28.15 10.05 -3.12
N THR A 121 -27.90 8.79 -3.41
CA THR A 121 -28.92 7.74 -3.55
C THR A 121 -29.30 7.12 -2.22
N ASN A 122 -28.32 6.88 -1.35
CA ASN A 122 -28.44 6.11 -0.10
C ASN A 122 -28.10 6.96 1.13
N ARG A 123 -28.50 8.23 1.14
CA ARG A 123 -28.08 9.21 2.14
C ARG A 123 -28.26 8.75 3.59
N ASP A 124 -29.35 8.06 3.87
CA ASP A 124 -29.68 7.58 5.24
C ASP A 124 -28.65 6.56 5.79
N ASN A 125 -27.85 5.95 4.90
CA ASN A 125 -26.78 5.04 5.31
C ASN A 125 -25.52 5.79 5.78
N TYR A 126 -25.43 7.10 5.47
CA TYR A 126 -24.27 7.94 5.75
C TYR A 126 -24.56 8.93 6.88
N ASN A 127 -23.63 9.04 7.81
CA ASN A 127 -23.67 10.06 8.85
C ASN A 127 -23.01 11.36 8.34
N ILE A 128 -23.69 12.05 7.39
CA ILE A 128 -23.21 13.25 6.73
C ILE A 128 -24.26 14.35 6.94
N GLU A 129 -23.87 15.48 7.56
CA GLU A 129 -24.73 16.65 7.73
C GLU A 129 -24.89 17.41 6.40
N ALA A 130 -23.78 17.72 5.75
CA ALA A 130 -23.74 18.35 4.44
C ALA A 130 -22.89 17.51 3.49
N VAL A 131 -23.41 17.25 2.29
CA VAL A 131 -22.68 16.51 1.26
C VAL A 131 -21.62 17.41 0.65
N ASP A 132 -20.39 16.91 0.63
CA ASP A 132 -19.27 17.55 -0.06
C ASP A 132 -18.42 16.48 -0.75
N LYS A 133 -18.62 16.34 -2.06
CA LYS A 133 -17.96 15.30 -2.85
C LYS A 133 -16.42 15.38 -2.78
N ASN A 134 -15.87 16.57 -2.58
CA ASN A 134 -14.42 16.78 -2.55
C ASN A 134 -13.74 16.21 -1.29
N ILE A 135 -14.52 15.93 -0.24
CA ILE A 135 -13.98 15.39 1.01
C ILE A 135 -14.66 14.07 1.43
N ASP A 136 -15.90 13.80 1.00
CA ASP A 136 -16.66 12.65 1.50
C ASP A 136 -16.02 11.31 1.14
N PHE A 137 -15.45 11.16 -0.07
CA PHE A 137 -14.72 9.96 -0.49
C PHE A 137 -13.39 9.77 0.25
N ARG A 138 -12.88 10.80 0.93
CA ARG A 138 -11.64 10.76 1.71
C ARG A 138 -11.87 10.44 3.19
N ARG A 139 -13.12 10.25 3.60
CA ARG A 139 -13.48 9.87 4.97
C ARG A 139 -13.66 8.37 5.09
N VAL A 140 -12.83 7.71 5.92
CA VAL A 140 -12.85 6.25 6.12
C VAL A 140 -14.26 5.74 6.45
N ARG A 141 -15.03 6.46 7.29
CA ARG A 141 -16.40 6.07 7.65
C ARG A 141 -17.33 6.03 6.44
N ASN A 142 -17.17 6.96 5.51
CA ASN A 142 -18.00 7.02 4.31
C ASN A 142 -17.59 5.92 3.32
N LEU A 143 -16.27 5.70 3.16
CA LEU A 143 -15.77 4.59 2.35
C LEU A 143 -16.21 3.23 2.88
N ALA A 144 -16.28 3.04 4.20
CA ALA A 144 -16.78 1.80 4.78
C ALA A 144 -18.25 1.54 4.40
N VAL A 145 -19.08 2.59 4.35
CA VAL A 145 -20.48 2.48 3.88
C VAL A 145 -20.50 2.19 2.40
N TYR A 146 -19.76 2.95 1.60
CA TYR A 146 -19.70 2.77 0.15
C TYR A 146 -19.29 1.34 -0.24
N PHE A 147 -18.19 0.83 0.31
CA PHE A 147 -17.72 -0.52 0.00
C PHE A 147 -18.69 -1.60 0.49
N LYS A 148 -19.37 -1.38 1.62
CA LYS A 148 -20.42 -2.29 2.10
C LYS A 148 -21.59 -2.37 1.14
N ASN A 149 -21.97 -1.26 0.52
CA ASN A 149 -23.08 -1.19 -0.41
C ASN A 149 -22.74 -1.73 -1.79
N ASN A 150 -21.47 -1.60 -2.24
CA ASN A 150 -21.08 -1.76 -3.64
C ASN A 150 -20.05 -2.88 -3.88
N CYS A 151 -19.49 -3.51 -2.84
CA CYS A 151 -18.48 -4.55 -2.97
C CYS A 151 -18.89 -5.84 -2.27
N ILE A 152 -18.27 -6.94 -2.69
CA ILE A 152 -18.46 -8.24 -2.05
C ILE A 152 -17.67 -8.24 -0.73
N ALA A 153 -18.35 -8.50 0.38
CA ALA A 153 -17.71 -8.68 1.67
C ALA A 153 -17.11 -10.08 1.77
N LEU A 154 -15.79 -10.16 1.91
CA LEU A 154 -15.11 -11.41 2.16
C LEU A 154 -15.11 -11.74 3.65
N THR A 155 -14.93 -13.02 3.98
CA THR A 155 -14.81 -13.46 5.36
C THR A 155 -13.55 -12.89 6.03
N THR A 156 -13.67 -12.56 7.32
CA THR A 156 -12.51 -12.22 8.16
C THR A 156 -11.97 -13.43 8.93
N ASP A 157 -12.61 -14.58 8.79
CA ASP A 157 -12.17 -15.83 9.40
C ASP A 157 -11.12 -16.51 8.54
N LEU A 158 -9.86 -16.38 8.93
CA LEU A 158 -8.70 -16.93 8.21
C LEU A 158 -8.66 -18.48 8.17
N SER A 159 -9.55 -19.17 8.90
CA SER A 159 -9.71 -20.62 8.78
C SER A 159 -10.57 -21.02 7.57
N ARG A 160 -11.28 -20.08 6.96
CA ARG A 160 -12.18 -20.26 5.81
C ARG A 160 -11.53 -19.67 4.54
N ILE A 161 -10.50 -20.33 4.05
CA ILE A 161 -9.68 -19.86 2.92
C ILE A 161 -10.36 -20.04 1.53
N GLU A 162 -11.53 -20.66 1.47
CA GLU A 162 -12.27 -20.95 0.24
C GLU A 162 -13.39 -19.94 -0.06
N GLU A 163 -13.51 -18.88 0.76
CA GLU A 163 -14.53 -17.82 0.60
C GLU A 163 -13.87 -16.50 0.18
#